data_7a618a3acacd0c08c86be1ebb868dc56
#
_entry.id   7a618a3acacd0c08c86be1ebb868dc56
#
_cell.length_a   1.000
_cell.length_b   1.000
_cell.length_c   1.000
_cell.angle_alpha   90.00
_cell.angle_beta   90.00
_cell.angle_gamma   90.00
#
_symmetry.space_group_name_H-M   'P 1'
#
loop_
_entity.id
_entity.type
_entity.pdbx_description
1 polymer ?
#
loop_
_entity_poly.entity_id
_entity_poly.type
_entity_poly.pdbx_seq_one_letter_code
_entity_poly.pdbx_strand_id
1 'polypeptide(L)'
;MKTLRIYIKAAKDQADIAQQEELVMMVNAQGYDVSDIYLEKAKVGSNRPALDKLLRELEFGEIVVFENLGQVSRLPMEKLEALLEGVRSKKAFIAIPGLIDLSESESCDQTEIKSLVFKTRQELLQDVILYIARKEYGERRRRQIEGIERAKSKGNYKGKQANLEKHRRVLELRRTTNMTLSEIAEAVGLSTSMVPKILARYRNSD
;
A
#
# COMPACT_ATOMS: atom_id res chain seq x y z
N MET A 1 -21.22 2.78 26.67
CA MET A 1 -19.91 3.39 26.27
C MET A 1 -19.67 2.95 24.84
N LYS A 2 -19.34 3.86 23.94
CA LYS A 2 -18.99 3.48 22.56
C LYS A 2 -17.54 3.06 22.53
N THR A 3 -17.29 1.90 21.99
CA THR A 3 -15.96 1.30 21.85
C THR A 3 -15.26 1.90 20.65
N LEU A 4 -13.99 2.23 20.80
CA LEU A 4 -13.19 2.92 19.83
C LEU A 4 -11.91 2.13 19.52
N ARG A 5 -11.54 2.08 18.25
CA ARG A 5 -10.30 1.46 17.77
C ARG A 5 -9.42 2.50 17.09
N ILE A 6 -8.15 2.50 17.42
CA ILE A 6 -7.19 3.47 16.84
C ILE A 6 -6.28 2.76 15.87
N TYR A 7 -6.20 3.27 14.64
CA TYR A 7 -5.22 2.83 13.65
C TYR A 7 -4.12 3.87 13.49
N ILE A 8 -2.90 3.48 13.74
CA ILE A 8 -1.72 4.34 13.72
C ILE A 8 -0.66 3.71 12.82
N LYS A 9 -0.02 4.52 12.00
CA LYS A 9 1.19 4.14 11.31
C LYS A 9 2.37 4.26 12.26
N ALA A 10 3.17 3.18 12.41
CA ALA A 10 4.31 3.20 13.32
C ALA A 10 5.24 4.37 13.02
N ALA A 11 5.61 5.04 14.08
CA ALA A 11 6.51 6.19 14.09
C ALA A 11 7.90 5.83 13.55
N LYS A 12 8.52 6.80 12.89
CA LYS A 12 9.91 6.70 12.46
C LYS A 12 10.85 7.47 13.38
N ASP A 13 10.33 8.46 14.04
CA ASP A 13 11.09 9.34 14.94
C ASP A 13 10.30 9.66 16.23
N GLN A 14 10.93 10.40 17.14
CA GLN A 14 10.33 10.75 18.43
C GLN A 14 9.14 11.73 18.30
N ALA A 15 9.11 12.56 17.27
CA ALA A 15 8.00 13.48 17.03
C ALA A 15 6.71 12.72 16.68
N ASP A 16 6.83 11.70 15.83
CA ASP A 16 5.70 10.83 15.48
C ASP A 16 5.16 10.08 16.73
N ILE A 17 6.04 9.65 17.65
CA ILE A 17 5.63 8.97 18.89
C ILE A 17 4.82 9.91 19.78
N ALA A 18 5.29 11.16 19.95
CA ALA A 18 4.58 12.16 20.75
C ALA A 18 3.17 12.46 20.19
N GLN A 19 3.01 12.55 18.86
CA GLN A 19 1.70 12.73 18.24
C GLN A 19 0.76 11.54 18.46
N GLN A 20 1.30 10.32 18.48
CA GLN A 20 0.52 9.11 18.78
C GLN A 20 0.03 9.09 20.22
N GLU A 21 0.89 9.45 21.17
CA GLU A 21 0.53 9.57 22.59
C GLU A 21 -0.51 10.67 22.81
N GLU A 22 -0.35 11.82 22.15
CA GLU A 22 -1.31 12.92 22.19
C GLU A 22 -2.69 12.49 21.69
N LEU A 23 -2.75 11.75 20.58
CA LEU A 23 -3.99 11.22 20.03
C LEU A 23 -4.71 10.30 21.03
N VAL A 24 -3.98 9.39 21.65
CA VAL A 24 -4.54 8.48 22.68
C VAL A 24 -5.03 9.25 23.90
N MET A 25 -4.25 10.23 24.37
CA MET A 25 -4.66 11.09 25.49
C MET A 25 -5.91 11.90 25.16
N MET A 26 -5.99 12.47 23.95
CA MET A 26 -7.15 13.26 23.51
C MET A 26 -8.42 12.39 23.47
N VAL A 27 -8.32 11.18 22.95
CA VAL A 27 -9.45 10.24 22.86
C VAL A 27 -9.92 9.83 24.27
N ASN A 28 -8.98 9.51 25.16
CA ASN A 28 -9.30 9.14 26.55
C ASN A 28 -9.92 10.32 27.31
N ALA A 29 -9.44 11.55 27.09
CA ALA A 29 -9.97 12.75 27.72
C ALA A 29 -11.41 13.07 27.31
N GLN A 30 -11.84 12.60 26.12
CA GLN A 30 -13.21 12.71 25.64
C GLN A 30 -14.15 11.59 26.17
N GLY A 31 -13.66 10.74 27.07
CA GLY A 31 -14.48 9.71 27.73
C GLY A 31 -14.78 8.47 26.88
N TYR A 32 -14.01 8.24 25.80
CA TYR A 32 -14.12 7.03 25.00
C TYR A 32 -13.27 5.91 25.58
N ASP A 33 -13.79 4.70 25.51
CA ASP A 33 -13.07 3.49 25.85
C ASP A 33 -12.31 2.97 24.61
N VAL A 34 -10.96 3.05 24.69
CA VAL A 34 -10.08 2.55 23.63
C VAL A 34 -9.96 1.04 23.77
N SER A 35 -10.62 0.29 22.89
CA SER A 35 -10.58 -1.16 22.88
C SER A 35 -9.20 -1.68 22.45
N ASP A 36 -8.69 -1.18 21.32
CA ASP A 36 -7.43 -1.63 20.73
C ASP A 36 -6.71 -0.54 19.94
N ILE A 37 -5.38 -0.63 19.89
CA ILE A 37 -4.51 0.21 19.08
C ILE A 37 -3.79 -0.66 18.05
N TYR A 38 -4.01 -0.37 16.76
CA TYR A 38 -3.44 -1.10 15.62
C TYR A 38 -2.25 -0.34 15.05
N LEU A 39 -1.05 -0.79 15.37
CA LEU A 39 0.20 -0.18 14.91
C LEU A 39 0.66 -0.81 13.59
N GLU A 40 0.58 -0.06 12.50
CA GLU A 40 1.08 -0.50 11.19
C GLU A 40 2.57 -0.19 11.04
N LYS A 41 3.40 -1.21 11.05
CA LYS A 41 4.85 -1.05 10.81
C LYS A 41 5.09 -0.69 9.34
N ALA A 42 5.70 0.47 9.12
CA ALA A 42 5.99 1.00 7.79
C ALA A 42 7.00 0.10 7.04
N LYS A 43 6.52 -0.99 6.42
CA LYS A 43 7.28 -1.70 5.39
C LYS A 43 6.86 -1.19 4.02
N VAL A 44 7.82 -1.13 3.10
CA VAL A 44 7.55 -0.79 1.70
C VAL A 44 6.67 -1.89 1.11
N GLY A 45 5.49 -1.52 0.60
CA GLY A 45 4.57 -2.45 -0.04
C GLY A 45 3.09 -2.18 0.23
N SER A 46 2.24 -2.97 -0.39
CA SER A 46 0.77 -2.88 -0.28
C SER A 46 0.21 -3.62 0.94
N ASN A 47 1.03 -4.43 1.61
CA ASN A 47 0.57 -5.23 2.75
C ASN A 47 0.34 -4.34 4.00
N ARG A 48 -0.83 -4.48 4.62
CA ARG A 48 -1.27 -3.73 5.80
C ARG A 48 -1.86 -4.68 6.84
N PRO A 49 -1.03 -5.51 7.51
CA PRO A 49 -1.52 -6.54 8.41
C PRO A 49 -2.27 -5.97 9.64
N ALA A 50 -1.89 -4.79 10.13
CA ALA A 50 -2.59 -4.16 11.24
C ALA A 50 -3.99 -3.68 10.82
N LEU A 51 -4.14 -3.12 9.59
CA LEU A 51 -5.43 -2.77 9.03
C LEU A 51 -6.30 -4.03 8.80
N ASP A 52 -5.71 -5.10 8.29
CA ASP A 52 -6.43 -6.36 8.08
C ASP A 52 -6.92 -6.98 9.40
N LYS A 53 -6.13 -6.84 10.48
CA LYS A 53 -6.54 -7.25 11.83
C LYS A 53 -7.69 -6.38 12.32
N LEU A 54 -7.57 -5.06 12.23
CA LEU A 54 -8.63 -4.12 12.60
C LEU A 54 -9.95 -4.44 11.91
N LEU A 55 -9.93 -4.67 10.59
CA LEU A 55 -11.14 -4.96 9.83
C LEU A 55 -11.83 -6.27 10.23
N ARG A 56 -11.07 -7.27 10.64
CA ARG A 56 -11.63 -8.52 11.16
C ARG A 56 -12.30 -8.34 12.51
N GLU A 57 -11.66 -7.57 13.39
CA GLU A 57 -12.07 -7.36 14.77
C GLU A 57 -13.07 -6.21 14.96
N LEU A 58 -13.24 -5.36 13.95
CA LEU A 58 -14.21 -4.26 13.97
C LEU A 58 -15.62 -4.79 14.21
N GLU A 59 -16.36 -4.18 15.13
CA GLU A 59 -17.72 -4.55 15.49
C GLU A 59 -18.75 -3.51 15.05
N PHE A 60 -20.00 -3.85 15.24
CA PHE A 60 -21.12 -3.01 14.84
C PHE A 60 -21.15 -1.70 15.64
N GLY A 61 -21.20 -0.57 14.94
CA GLY A 61 -21.33 0.75 15.53
C GLY A 61 -20.07 1.32 16.21
N GLU A 62 -18.94 0.60 16.12
CA GLU A 62 -17.66 1.08 16.65
C GLU A 62 -17.12 2.28 15.87
N ILE A 63 -16.16 2.97 16.46
CA ILE A 63 -15.47 4.09 15.83
C ILE A 63 -14.03 3.70 15.52
N VAL A 64 -13.60 3.92 14.28
CA VAL A 64 -12.20 3.78 13.87
C VAL A 64 -11.57 5.17 13.78
N VAL A 65 -10.59 5.44 14.61
CA VAL A 65 -9.85 6.70 14.61
C VAL A 65 -8.57 6.57 13.81
N PHE A 66 -8.37 7.50 12.89
CA PHE A 66 -7.11 7.71 12.17
C PHE A 66 -6.48 9.02 12.62
N GLU A 67 -5.19 9.06 12.77
CA GLU A 67 -4.43 10.24 13.18
C GLU A 67 -4.65 11.42 12.21
N ASN A 68 -4.66 11.14 10.91
CA ASN A 68 -4.88 12.16 9.89
C ASN A 68 -5.42 11.57 8.58
N LEU A 69 -5.98 12.43 7.74
CA LEU A 69 -6.54 12.06 6.44
C LEU A 69 -5.51 11.40 5.51
N GLY A 70 -4.24 11.81 5.58
CA GLY A 70 -3.17 11.24 4.77
C GLY A 70 -2.85 9.79 5.07
N GLN A 71 -3.15 9.29 6.27
CA GLN A 71 -3.01 7.86 6.57
C GLN A 71 -4.02 7.03 5.78
N VAL A 72 -5.23 7.53 5.64
CA VAL A 72 -6.32 6.84 4.95
C VAL A 72 -6.20 6.99 3.42
N SER A 73 -6.01 8.22 2.93
CA SER A 73 -5.95 8.51 1.48
C SER A 73 -4.75 7.84 0.77
N ARG A 74 -3.67 7.55 1.50
CA ARG A 74 -2.48 6.88 0.98
C ARG A 74 -2.48 5.36 1.11
N LEU A 75 -3.57 4.79 1.58
CA LEU A 75 -3.74 3.33 1.53
C LEU A 75 -3.73 2.83 0.07
N PRO A 76 -3.28 1.60 -0.17
CA PRO A 76 -3.54 0.94 -1.45
C PRO A 76 -5.04 0.91 -1.73
N MET A 77 -5.46 1.12 -2.98
CA MET A 77 -6.88 1.26 -3.33
C MET A 77 -7.73 0.09 -2.83
N GLU A 78 -7.25 -1.14 -2.99
CA GLU A 78 -7.92 -2.35 -2.50
C GLU A 78 -8.14 -2.34 -0.98
N LYS A 79 -7.15 -1.81 -0.23
CA LYS A 79 -7.25 -1.71 1.24
C LYS A 79 -8.17 -0.58 1.68
N LEU A 80 -8.21 0.51 0.93
CA LEU A 80 -9.13 1.61 1.18
C LEU A 80 -10.58 1.16 0.93
N GLU A 81 -10.84 0.50 -0.19
CA GLU A 81 -12.17 -0.01 -0.53
C GLU A 81 -12.63 -1.05 0.52
N ALA A 82 -11.75 -1.96 0.94
CA ALA A 82 -12.05 -2.91 2.01
C ALA A 82 -12.34 -2.21 3.37
N LEU A 83 -11.62 -1.13 3.70
CA LEU A 83 -11.88 -0.32 4.89
C LEU A 83 -13.26 0.33 4.83
N LEU A 84 -13.57 1.03 3.74
CA LEU A 84 -14.85 1.72 3.57
C LEU A 84 -16.02 0.75 3.57
N GLU A 85 -15.88 -0.40 2.93
CA GLU A 85 -16.89 -1.47 2.94
C GLU A 85 -17.05 -2.08 4.33
N GLY A 86 -15.96 -2.36 5.05
CA GLY A 86 -15.99 -2.86 6.42
C GLY A 86 -16.69 -1.89 7.37
N VAL A 87 -16.39 -0.61 7.26
CA VAL A 87 -17.04 0.46 8.04
C VAL A 87 -18.54 0.54 7.72
N ARG A 88 -18.89 0.49 6.43
CA ARG A 88 -20.30 0.56 5.99
C ARG A 88 -21.12 -0.65 6.41
N SER A 89 -20.60 -1.86 6.19
CA SER A 89 -21.32 -3.12 6.50
C SER A 89 -21.57 -3.29 7.99
N LYS A 90 -20.64 -2.82 8.83
CA LYS A 90 -20.74 -2.88 10.30
C LYS A 90 -21.40 -1.63 10.90
N LYS A 91 -21.87 -0.68 10.07
CA LYS A 91 -22.36 0.63 10.50
C LYS A 91 -21.42 1.31 11.48
N ALA A 92 -20.13 1.06 11.33
CA ALA A 92 -19.07 1.71 12.07
C ALA A 92 -18.83 3.13 11.54
N PHE A 93 -18.01 3.90 12.25
CA PHE A 93 -17.74 5.29 11.91
C PHE A 93 -16.25 5.53 11.75
N ILE A 94 -15.88 6.50 10.92
CA ILE A 94 -14.50 6.98 10.79
C ILE A 94 -14.41 8.32 11.51
N ALA A 95 -13.42 8.47 12.39
CA ALA A 95 -13.08 9.73 13.00
C ALA A 95 -11.64 10.12 12.63
N ILE A 96 -11.46 11.40 12.33
CA ILE A 96 -10.17 12.01 12.02
C ILE A 96 -10.14 13.34 12.77
N PRO A 97 -9.22 13.53 13.72
CA PRO A 97 -9.12 14.77 14.48
C PRO A 97 -9.08 16.00 13.57
N GLY A 98 -9.86 17.03 13.93
CA GLY A 98 -9.99 18.25 13.14
C GLY A 98 -10.89 18.18 11.91
N LEU A 99 -11.40 17.00 11.52
CA LEU A 99 -12.39 16.84 10.44
C LEU A 99 -13.75 16.40 10.97
N ILE A 100 -13.77 15.40 11.83
CA ILE A 100 -14.98 14.92 12.51
C ILE A 100 -14.67 14.77 13.97
N ASP A 101 -15.38 15.51 14.80
CA ASP A 101 -15.24 15.45 16.24
C ASP A 101 -15.94 14.20 16.79
N LEU A 102 -15.26 13.53 17.71
CA LEU A 102 -15.79 12.36 18.40
C LEU A 102 -17.03 12.69 19.24
N SER A 103 -17.07 13.90 19.84
CA SER A 103 -18.19 14.37 20.66
C SER A 103 -19.54 14.37 19.91
N GLU A 104 -19.51 14.52 18.60
CA GLU A 104 -20.72 14.47 17.76
C GLU A 104 -21.32 13.07 17.67
N SER A 105 -20.53 12.02 17.89
CA SER A 105 -21.04 10.65 17.87
C SER A 105 -21.96 10.34 19.04
N GLU A 106 -21.80 11.02 20.18
CA GLU A 106 -22.67 10.86 21.37
C GLU A 106 -24.06 11.48 21.16
N SER A 107 -24.12 12.54 20.36
CA SER A 107 -25.40 13.20 20.06
C SER A 107 -26.27 12.41 19.09
N CYS A 108 -25.78 11.33 18.52
CA CYS A 108 -26.50 10.49 17.55
C CYS A 108 -27.72 9.78 18.18
N ASP A 109 -27.74 9.58 19.49
CA ASP A 109 -28.83 8.85 20.18
C ASP A 109 -29.96 9.77 20.68
N GLN A 110 -29.79 11.11 20.58
CA GLN A 110 -30.72 12.04 21.24
C GLN A 110 -31.83 12.65 20.34
N THR A 111 -31.68 12.65 19.02
CA THR A 111 -32.68 13.21 18.10
C THR A 111 -32.48 12.63 16.69
N GLU A 112 -33.58 12.26 15.99
CA GLU A 112 -33.53 11.73 14.63
C GLU A 112 -32.77 12.62 13.64
N ILE A 113 -32.93 13.95 13.77
CA ILE A 113 -32.25 14.91 12.90
C ILE A 113 -30.74 14.89 13.12
N LYS A 114 -30.25 14.84 14.37
CA LYS A 114 -28.83 14.78 14.67
C LYS A 114 -28.20 13.47 14.16
N SER A 115 -28.90 12.35 14.31
CA SER A 115 -28.50 11.07 13.77
C SER A 115 -28.40 11.11 12.24
N LEU A 116 -29.36 11.73 11.57
CA LEU A 116 -29.35 11.89 10.11
C LEU A 116 -28.16 12.74 9.65
N VAL A 117 -27.95 13.90 10.28
CA VAL A 117 -26.83 14.81 9.97
C VAL A 117 -25.49 14.10 10.15
N PHE A 118 -25.31 13.36 11.25
CA PHE A 118 -24.09 12.62 11.51
C PHE A 118 -23.84 11.54 10.45
N LYS A 119 -24.85 10.77 10.08
CA LYS A 119 -24.75 9.74 9.01
C LYS A 119 -24.39 10.37 7.67
N THR A 120 -25.04 11.44 7.28
CA THR A 120 -24.74 12.14 6.02
C THR A 120 -23.30 12.68 6.00
N ARG A 121 -22.81 13.22 7.14
CA ARG A 121 -21.41 13.66 7.25
C ARG A 121 -20.42 12.49 7.12
N GLN A 122 -20.74 11.31 7.66
CA GLN A 122 -19.92 10.11 7.52
C GLN A 122 -19.87 9.63 6.07
N GLU A 123 -20.99 9.62 5.37
CA GLU A 123 -21.04 9.28 3.95
C GLU A 123 -20.22 10.27 3.11
N LEU A 124 -20.41 11.56 3.33
CA LEU A 124 -19.63 12.60 2.66
C LEU A 124 -18.12 12.46 2.93
N LEU A 125 -17.73 12.18 4.19
CA LEU A 125 -16.33 11.94 4.53
C LEU A 125 -15.74 10.77 3.74
N GLN A 126 -16.47 9.65 3.65
CA GLN A 126 -16.02 8.48 2.89
C GLN A 126 -15.82 8.82 1.40
N ASP A 127 -16.75 9.59 0.81
CA ASP A 127 -16.65 10.02 -0.59
C ASP A 127 -15.46 10.95 -0.82
N VAL A 128 -15.23 11.89 0.10
CA VAL A 128 -14.07 12.79 0.05
C VAL A 128 -12.76 12.03 0.18
N ILE A 129 -12.68 11.06 1.11
CA ILE A 129 -11.51 10.18 1.27
C ILE A 129 -11.23 9.44 -0.04
N LEU A 130 -12.25 8.84 -0.64
CA LEU A 130 -12.12 8.07 -1.88
C LEU A 130 -11.69 8.97 -3.06
N TYR A 131 -12.25 10.17 -3.18
CA TYR A 131 -11.88 11.15 -4.19
C TYR A 131 -10.40 11.55 -4.07
N ILE A 132 -9.96 11.91 -2.86
CA ILE A 132 -8.57 12.31 -2.60
C ILE A 132 -7.62 11.16 -2.90
N ALA A 133 -7.95 9.94 -2.45
CA ALA A 133 -7.11 8.76 -2.70
C ALA A 133 -6.94 8.45 -4.20
N ARG A 134 -8.02 8.55 -4.98
CA ARG A 134 -7.98 8.36 -6.44
C ARG A 134 -7.12 9.42 -7.12
N LYS A 135 -7.26 10.68 -6.72
CA LYS A 135 -6.45 11.79 -7.23
C LYS A 135 -4.96 11.58 -6.93
N GLU A 136 -4.62 11.32 -5.67
CA GLU A 136 -3.22 11.05 -5.26
C GLU A 136 -2.61 9.83 -5.96
N TYR A 137 -3.40 8.77 -6.16
CA TYR A 137 -2.95 7.60 -6.91
C TYR A 137 -2.63 7.94 -8.36
N GLY A 138 -3.51 8.69 -9.04
CA GLY A 138 -3.29 9.15 -10.41
C GLY A 138 -2.04 10.01 -10.55
N GLU A 139 -1.83 10.95 -9.64
CA GLU A 139 -0.64 11.81 -9.63
C GLU A 139 0.66 11.05 -9.37
N ARG A 140 0.65 10.07 -8.45
CA ARG A 140 1.82 9.20 -8.20
C ARG A 140 2.15 8.38 -9.43
N ARG A 141 1.15 7.79 -10.09
CA ARG A 141 1.34 7.00 -11.31
C ARG A 141 1.89 7.85 -12.45
N ARG A 142 1.37 9.08 -12.64
CA ARG A 142 1.89 10.02 -13.64
C ARG A 142 3.36 10.34 -13.39
N ARG A 143 3.73 10.73 -12.15
CA ARG A 143 5.14 11.00 -11.79
C ARG A 143 6.06 9.81 -12.01
N GLN A 144 5.58 8.60 -11.75
CA GLN A 144 6.33 7.37 -12.00
C GLN A 144 6.59 7.17 -13.51
N ILE A 145 5.57 7.33 -14.35
CA ILE A 145 5.69 7.21 -15.81
C ILE A 145 6.67 8.25 -16.35
N GLU A 146 6.51 9.52 -15.99
CA GLU A 146 7.42 10.59 -16.38
C GLU A 146 8.87 10.32 -15.93
N GLY A 147 9.05 9.77 -14.72
CA GLY A 147 10.37 9.37 -14.23
C GLY A 147 10.99 8.24 -15.06
N ILE A 148 10.21 7.25 -15.46
CA ILE A 148 10.66 6.15 -16.33
C ILE A 148 11.04 6.69 -17.72
N GLU A 149 10.22 7.58 -18.29
CA GLU A 149 10.50 8.19 -19.60
C GLU A 149 11.77 9.02 -19.58
N ARG A 150 11.97 9.84 -18.54
CA ARG A 150 13.23 10.58 -18.35
C ARG A 150 14.44 9.65 -18.18
N ALA A 151 14.30 8.52 -17.48
CA ALA A 151 15.37 7.54 -17.33
C ALA A 151 15.68 6.84 -18.65
N LYS A 152 14.66 6.53 -19.45
CA LYS A 152 14.81 5.96 -20.81
C LYS A 152 15.51 6.94 -21.75
N SER A 153 15.11 8.21 -21.76
CA SER A 153 15.75 9.25 -22.62
C SER A 153 17.21 9.51 -22.28
N LYS A 154 17.58 9.36 -20.98
CA LYS A 154 18.97 9.45 -20.51
C LYS A 154 19.79 8.15 -20.72
N GLY A 155 19.22 7.12 -21.35
CA GLY A 155 19.89 5.84 -21.57
C GLY A 155 20.14 5.00 -20.33
N ASN A 156 19.57 5.39 -19.17
CA ASN A 156 19.74 4.67 -17.90
C ASN A 156 18.96 3.35 -17.85
N TYR A 157 18.00 3.15 -18.76
CA TYR A 157 17.14 1.96 -18.81
C TYR A 157 17.76 0.89 -19.71
N LYS A 158 18.90 0.34 -19.31
CA LYS A 158 19.66 -0.63 -20.12
C LYS A 158 19.11 -2.06 -20.08
N GLY A 159 18.04 -2.30 -19.32
CA GLY A 159 17.52 -3.65 -19.10
C GLY A 159 18.51 -4.56 -18.37
N LYS A 160 18.24 -5.86 -18.33
CA LYS A 160 19.15 -6.86 -17.80
C LYS A 160 20.34 -7.01 -18.75
N GLN A 161 21.53 -6.66 -18.31
CA GLN A 161 22.72 -6.85 -19.12
C GLN A 161 22.96 -8.34 -19.39
N ALA A 162 23.37 -8.63 -20.64
CA ALA A 162 23.75 -9.98 -20.99
C ALA A 162 25.01 -10.38 -20.25
N ASN A 163 25.04 -11.58 -19.72
CA ASN A 163 26.26 -12.14 -19.12
C ASN A 163 27.19 -12.58 -20.25
N LEU A 164 28.11 -11.68 -20.62
CA LEU A 164 29.03 -11.86 -21.76
C LEU A 164 29.96 -13.06 -21.53
N GLU A 165 30.30 -13.38 -20.30
CA GLU A 165 31.11 -14.55 -19.96
C GLU A 165 30.40 -15.85 -20.30
N LYS A 166 29.13 -15.98 -19.91
CA LYS A 166 28.28 -17.11 -20.31
C LYS A 166 28.11 -17.18 -21.83
N HIS A 167 27.96 -16.06 -22.52
CA HIS A 167 27.87 -16.02 -23.97
C HIS A 167 29.17 -16.54 -24.59
N ARG A 168 30.33 -16.09 -24.13
CA ARG A 168 31.63 -16.56 -24.60
C ARG A 168 31.78 -18.06 -24.42
N ARG A 169 31.38 -18.57 -23.24
CA ARG A 169 31.48 -20.01 -22.95
C ARG A 169 30.57 -20.87 -23.85
N VAL A 170 29.37 -20.36 -24.18
CA VAL A 170 28.48 -21.04 -25.16
C VAL A 170 29.14 -21.10 -26.53
N LEU A 171 29.74 -19.99 -27.02
CA LEU A 171 30.40 -19.95 -28.30
C LEU A 171 31.61 -20.86 -28.35
N GLU A 172 32.44 -20.89 -27.29
CA GLU A 172 33.60 -21.76 -27.15
C GLU A 172 33.20 -23.22 -27.20
N LEU A 173 32.25 -23.67 -26.35
CA LEU A 173 31.79 -25.06 -26.33
C LEU A 173 31.22 -25.49 -27.68
N ARG A 174 30.50 -24.62 -28.37
CA ARG A 174 29.95 -24.91 -29.72
C ARG A 174 31.04 -25.08 -30.77
N ARG A 175 32.18 -24.37 -30.66
CA ARG A 175 33.31 -24.46 -31.60
C ARG A 175 34.25 -25.65 -31.32
N THR A 176 34.46 -25.97 -30.05
CA THR A 176 35.50 -26.92 -29.61
C THR A 176 34.95 -28.31 -29.32
N THR A 177 33.63 -28.49 -29.20
CA THR A 177 33.02 -29.76 -28.82
C THR A 177 31.86 -30.13 -29.75
N ASN A 178 31.50 -31.41 -29.75
CA ASN A 178 30.30 -31.93 -30.44
C ASN A 178 29.07 -31.97 -29.53
N MET A 179 29.04 -31.21 -28.45
CA MET A 179 27.94 -31.19 -27.50
C MET A 179 26.63 -30.70 -28.16
N THR A 180 25.54 -31.31 -27.75
CA THR A 180 24.19 -30.87 -28.10
C THR A 180 23.86 -29.53 -27.45
N LEU A 181 22.84 -28.82 -27.99
CA LEU A 181 22.41 -27.52 -27.39
C LEU A 181 21.94 -27.66 -25.94
N SER A 182 21.40 -28.84 -25.58
CA SER A 182 20.95 -29.12 -24.22
C SER A 182 22.15 -29.34 -23.26
N GLU A 183 23.16 -30.05 -23.68
CA GLU A 183 24.38 -30.26 -22.90
C GLU A 183 25.16 -28.95 -22.70
N ILE A 184 25.22 -28.09 -23.73
CA ILE A 184 25.82 -26.75 -23.61
C ILE A 184 25.02 -25.87 -22.61
N ALA A 185 23.69 -25.95 -22.65
CA ALA A 185 22.85 -25.22 -21.73
C ALA A 185 23.10 -25.62 -20.28
N GLU A 186 23.19 -26.90 -20.02
CA GLU A 186 23.48 -27.47 -18.71
C GLU A 186 24.89 -27.09 -18.22
N ALA A 187 25.90 -27.24 -19.07
CA ALA A 187 27.29 -26.91 -18.76
C ALA A 187 27.52 -25.44 -18.40
N VAL A 188 26.71 -24.51 -18.98
CA VAL A 188 26.82 -23.06 -18.74
C VAL A 188 25.78 -22.55 -17.73
N GLY A 189 24.87 -23.40 -17.28
CA GLY A 189 23.78 -23.02 -16.35
C GLY A 189 22.84 -22.00 -16.99
N LEU A 190 22.35 -22.32 -18.21
CA LEU A 190 21.37 -21.55 -18.98
C LEU A 190 20.16 -22.45 -19.32
N SER A 191 19.03 -21.83 -19.66
CA SER A 191 17.93 -22.60 -20.25
C SER A 191 18.27 -23.04 -21.66
N THR A 192 17.75 -24.19 -22.07
CA THR A 192 17.95 -24.73 -23.42
C THR A 192 17.52 -23.76 -24.52
N SER A 193 16.49 -22.95 -24.28
CA SER A 193 16.00 -21.93 -25.21
C SER A 193 16.93 -20.71 -25.37
N MET A 194 17.87 -20.50 -24.44
CA MET A 194 18.80 -19.37 -24.48
C MET A 194 20.01 -19.63 -25.39
N VAL A 195 20.46 -20.88 -25.48
CA VAL A 195 21.64 -21.23 -26.27
C VAL A 195 21.45 -20.89 -27.76
N PRO A 196 20.35 -21.28 -28.44
CA PRO A 196 20.11 -20.87 -29.84
C PRO A 196 20.06 -19.36 -30.02
N LYS A 197 19.46 -18.64 -29.08
CA LYS A 197 19.39 -17.17 -29.14
C LYS A 197 20.76 -16.50 -29.04
N ILE A 198 21.62 -17.03 -28.20
CA ILE A 198 23.01 -16.57 -28.10
C ILE A 198 23.76 -16.85 -29.39
N LEU A 199 23.70 -18.09 -29.92
CA LEU A 199 24.35 -18.45 -31.18
C LEU A 199 23.87 -17.60 -32.37
N ALA A 200 22.56 -17.37 -32.48
CA ALA A 200 21.99 -16.53 -33.50
C ALA A 200 22.46 -15.06 -33.42
N ARG A 201 22.63 -14.52 -32.22
CA ARG A 201 23.10 -13.16 -31.98
C ARG A 201 24.55 -12.93 -32.49
N TYR A 202 25.42 -13.91 -32.38
CA TYR A 202 26.82 -13.80 -32.77
C TYR A 202 27.12 -14.43 -34.12
N ARG A 203 26.11 -14.99 -34.83
CA ARG A 203 26.28 -15.61 -36.16
C ARG A 203 26.64 -14.60 -37.28
N ASN A 204 26.33 -13.33 -37.11
CA ASN A 204 26.56 -12.26 -38.08
C ASN A 204 27.76 -11.37 -37.70
N SER A 205 28.63 -11.81 -36.78
CA SER A 205 29.75 -11.01 -36.31
C SER A 205 31.12 -11.58 -36.73
N ASP A 206 31.10 -12.54 -37.68
CA ASP A 206 32.30 -13.08 -38.37
C ASP A 206 32.39 -12.57 -39.81
#